data_4c008c9577f257e70c51df1dceebc32f
#
_entry.id   4c008c9577f257e70c51df1dceebc32f
#
_cell.length_a   1.000
_cell.length_b   1.000
_cell.length_c   1.000
_cell.angle_alpha   90.00
_cell.angle_beta   90.00
_cell.angle_gamma   90.00
#
_symmetry.space_group_name_H-M   'P 1'
#
loop_
_entity.id
_entity.type
_entity.pdbx_description
1 polymer ?
#
loop_
_entity_poly.entity_id
_entity_poly.type
_entity_poly.pdbx_seq_one_letter_code
_entity_poly.pdbx_strand_id
1 'polypeptide(L)'
;PEYDYELVFIDNDSKDATRPLLRDICKKNPHVKAIFNAKNFGQFNSPYYGILQTTGDCTISMCCDFQDPVELIPKYVREWEKGYKIVIGIKTSSKENKMMYHLRSLYYKMIKKFSDVEQIEHFTGSGLYDKDFVQVLRDLKDPTPFLRGIVAELGYERKEIPYEQPQRRAGKTHNNFFTLFDAAMLSITSYTKIGLRLCTIIGAIFSAIGFI
;
A
#
# COMPACT_ATOMS: atom_id res chain seq x y z
N PRO A 1 5.27 27.96 7.95
CA PRO A 1 4.38 26.95 7.36
C PRO A 1 2.99 27.09 7.97
N GLU A 2 1.98 26.80 7.18
CA GLU A 2 0.56 26.88 7.56
C GLU A 2 0.17 25.71 8.48
N TYR A 3 1.00 24.65 8.49
CA TYR A 3 0.81 23.40 9.23
C TYR A 3 2.04 23.08 10.08
N ASP A 4 1.80 22.51 11.24
CA ASP A 4 2.82 21.74 11.95
C ASP A 4 2.95 20.34 11.35
N TYR A 5 4.11 19.71 11.48
CA TYR A 5 4.35 18.41 10.85
C TYR A 5 5.30 17.52 11.65
N GLU A 6 5.11 16.24 11.51
CA GLU A 6 6.10 15.23 11.86
C GLU A 6 6.48 14.44 10.59
N LEU A 7 7.76 14.11 10.47
CA LEU A 7 8.27 13.26 9.39
C LEU A 7 8.74 11.93 10.00
N VAL A 8 7.99 10.88 9.76
CA VAL A 8 8.26 9.55 10.31
C VAL A 8 8.87 8.65 9.23
N PHE A 9 10.14 8.33 9.38
CA PHE A 9 10.80 7.32 8.55
C PHE A 9 10.63 5.93 9.16
N ILE A 10 10.30 4.94 8.34
CA ILE A 10 10.35 3.55 8.72
C ILE A 10 11.44 2.81 7.94
N ASP A 11 12.49 2.41 8.63
CA ASP A 11 13.59 1.64 8.07
C ASP A 11 13.33 0.14 8.21
N ASN A 12 13.22 -0.53 7.08
CA ASN A 12 12.88 -1.94 7.00
C ASN A 12 14.12 -2.85 6.97
N ASP A 13 15.02 -2.64 7.95
CA ASP A 13 16.27 -3.38 8.15
C ASP A 13 17.34 -3.11 7.08
N SER A 14 17.59 -1.83 6.78
CA SER A 14 18.69 -1.41 5.90
C SER A 14 20.05 -1.83 6.44
N LYS A 15 20.90 -2.35 5.56
CA LYS A 15 22.26 -2.81 5.90
C LYS A 15 23.36 -1.85 5.48
N ASP A 16 22.99 -0.74 4.86
CA ASP A 16 23.87 0.34 4.40
C ASP A 16 23.95 1.50 5.41
N ALA A 17 24.40 2.66 4.96
CA ALA A 17 24.53 3.86 5.78
C ALA A 17 23.18 4.54 6.15
N THR A 18 22.02 4.00 5.74
CA THR A 18 20.71 4.61 5.98
C THR A 18 20.43 4.80 7.46
N ARG A 19 20.67 3.79 8.29
CA ARG A 19 20.39 3.86 9.75
C ARG A 19 21.22 4.91 10.48
N PRO A 20 22.56 4.97 10.33
CA PRO A 20 23.37 6.05 10.89
C PRO A 20 22.91 7.43 10.43
N LEU A 21 22.60 7.61 9.14
CA LEU A 21 22.13 8.86 8.58
C LEU A 21 20.80 9.30 9.20
N LEU A 22 19.82 8.41 9.30
CA LEU A 22 18.53 8.70 9.92
C LEU A 22 18.67 9.10 11.39
N ARG A 23 19.56 8.41 12.15
CA ARG A 23 19.85 8.78 13.55
C ARG A 23 20.44 10.18 13.67
N ASP A 24 21.31 10.57 12.75
CA ASP A 24 21.90 11.91 12.74
C ASP A 24 20.86 12.98 12.38
N ILE A 25 20.00 12.72 11.41
CA ILE A 25 18.89 13.62 11.04
C ILE A 25 17.95 13.81 12.23
N CYS A 26 17.52 12.73 12.89
CA CYS A 26 16.62 12.81 14.05
C CYS A 26 17.24 13.61 15.23
N LYS A 27 18.56 13.56 15.42
CA LYS A 27 19.24 14.39 16.44
C LYS A 27 19.20 15.88 16.11
N LYS A 28 19.23 16.23 14.83
CA LYS A 28 19.30 17.62 14.36
C LYS A 28 17.93 18.27 14.16
N ASN A 29 16.88 17.47 13.96
CA ASN A 29 15.54 17.98 13.68
C ASN A 29 14.49 17.28 14.56
N PRO A 30 13.84 18.00 15.50
CA PRO A 30 12.85 17.42 16.41
C PRO A 30 11.56 16.97 15.72
N HIS A 31 11.28 17.46 14.52
CA HIS A 31 10.11 17.02 13.73
C HIS A 31 10.36 15.67 13.03
N VAL A 32 11.60 15.16 13.02
CA VAL A 32 11.97 13.92 12.36
C VAL A 32 12.04 12.77 13.35
N LYS A 33 11.32 11.72 13.07
CA LYS A 33 11.30 10.47 13.83
C LYS A 33 11.71 9.31 12.92
N ALA A 34 12.35 8.29 13.48
CA ALA A 34 12.73 7.09 12.74
C ALA A 34 12.38 5.83 13.52
N ILE A 35 11.73 4.89 12.84
CA ILE A 35 11.43 3.55 13.34
C ILE A 35 12.39 2.58 12.67
N PHE A 36 13.14 1.81 13.45
CA PHE A 36 14.11 0.84 12.96
C PHE A 36 13.58 -0.57 13.21
N ASN A 37 13.12 -1.23 12.15
CA ASN A 37 12.67 -2.60 12.23
C ASN A 37 13.84 -3.56 12.57
N ALA A 38 13.56 -4.58 13.36
CA ALA A 38 14.55 -5.61 13.72
C ALA A 38 14.89 -6.55 12.55
N LYS A 39 13.96 -6.67 11.57
CA LYS A 39 14.12 -7.42 10.32
C LYS A 39 13.31 -6.78 9.21
N ASN A 40 13.51 -7.23 7.98
CA ASN A 40 12.66 -6.85 6.86
C ASN A 40 11.28 -7.53 6.98
N PHE A 41 10.23 -6.74 7.26
CA PHE A 41 8.83 -7.18 7.34
C PHE A 41 8.07 -7.09 6.01
N GLY A 42 8.77 -6.75 4.93
CA GLY A 42 8.18 -6.63 3.61
C GLY A 42 7.55 -5.27 3.30
N GLN A 43 7.08 -5.17 2.07
CA GLN A 43 6.59 -3.90 1.51
C GLN A 43 5.18 -3.51 1.94
N PHE A 44 4.44 -4.37 2.62
CA PHE A 44 3.08 -4.10 3.09
C PHE A 44 3.04 -3.83 4.60
N ASN A 45 3.61 -4.73 5.40
CA ASN A 45 3.54 -4.63 6.86
C ASN A 45 4.33 -3.42 7.39
N SER A 46 5.54 -3.17 6.87
CA SER A 46 6.40 -2.11 7.36
C SER A 46 5.79 -0.72 7.17
N PRO A 47 5.35 -0.30 5.96
CA PRO A 47 4.69 1.00 5.77
C PRO A 47 3.37 1.12 6.54
N TYR A 48 2.57 0.05 6.61
CA TYR A 48 1.34 0.04 7.36
C TYR A 48 1.59 0.31 8.85
N TYR A 49 2.57 -0.36 9.44
CA TYR A 49 2.98 -0.10 10.81
C TYR A 49 3.43 1.36 11.01
N GLY A 50 4.16 1.92 10.04
CA GLY A 50 4.56 3.34 10.06
C GLY A 50 3.37 4.29 10.13
N ILE A 51 2.33 4.06 9.33
CA ILE A 51 1.09 4.84 9.36
C ILE A 51 0.42 4.79 10.74
N LEU A 52 0.38 3.63 11.38
CA LEU A 52 -0.24 3.48 12.70
C LEU A 52 0.51 4.24 13.81
N GLN A 53 1.80 4.62 13.61
CA GLN A 53 2.60 5.34 14.60
C GLN A 53 2.50 6.87 14.47
N THR A 54 1.83 7.38 13.44
CA THR A 54 1.67 8.82 13.24
C THR A 54 0.65 9.43 14.21
N THR A 55 0.81 10.71 14.54
CA THR A 55 -0.02 11.41 15.52
C THR A 55 -0.72 12.66 14.99
N GLY A 56 -0.45 13.05 13.73
CA GLY A 56 -1.04 14.21 13.08
C GLY A 56 -2.53 14.04 12.76
N ASP A 57 -3.20 15.13 12.41
CA ASP A 57 -4.61 15.14 11.99
C ASP A 57 -4.82 14.43 10.65
N CYS A 58 -3.77 14.31 9.85
CA CYS A 58 -3.72 13.44 8.69
C CYS A 58 -2.32 12.84 8.53
N THR A 59 -2.24 11.71 7.83
CA THR A 59 -0.99 11.00 7.55
C THR A 59 -0.81 10.86 6.05
N ILE A 60 0.33 11.31 5.53
CA ILE A 60 0.70 11.11 4.12
C ILE A 60 1.72 9.99 4.02
N SER A 61 1.38 8.92 3.31
CA SER A 61 2.29 7.80 3.02
C SER A 61 2.94 7.98 1.65
N MET A 62 4.28 7.94 1.60
CA MET A 62 5.05 8.09 0.36
C MET A 62 6.31 7.21 0.39
N CYS A 63 6.74 6.75 -0.77
CA CYS A 63 8.02 6.05 -0.92
C CYS A 63 9.19 7.03 -1.00
N CYS A 64 10.31 6.70 -0.33
CA CYS A 64 11.52 7.52 -0.31
C CYS A 64 12.42 7.35 -1.56
N ASP A 65 11.93 6.76 -2.64
CA ASP A 65 12.71 6.49 -3.86
C ASP A 65 12.45 7.50 -5.00
N PHE A 66 11.79 8.60 -4.68
CA PHE A 66 11.37 9.67 -5.60
C PHE A 66 10.41 9.23 -6.72
N GLN A 67 9.80 8.07 -6.58
CA GLN A 67 8.74 7.62 -7.50
C GLN A 67 7.38 8.26 -7.19
N ASP A 68 7.21 8.75 -5.97
CA ASP A 68 6.08 9.57 -5.56
C ASP A 68 6.52 11.04 -5.51
N PRO A 69 6.04 11.91 -6.41
CA PRO A 69 6.43 13.32 -6.45
C PRO A 69 6.01 14.06 -5.17
N VAL A 70 6.92 14.82 -4.58
CA VAL A 70 6.65 15.60 -3.35
C VAL A 70 5.60 16.69 -3.59
N GLU A 71 5.42 17.11 -4.82
CA GLU A 71 4.40 18.08 -5.27
C GLU A 71 2.96 17.55 -5.11
N LEU A 72 2.80 16.27 -4.81
CA LEU A 72 1.51 15.69 -4.46
C LEU A 72 1.07 16.06 -3.04
N ILE A 73 2.01 16.31 -2.12
CA ILE A 73 1.70 16.63 -0.72
C ILE A 73 0.71 17.79 -0.61
N PRO A 74 0.99 18.99 -1.19
CA PRO A 74 0.03 20.09 -1.09
C PRO A 74 -1.29 19.81 -1.81
N LYS A 75 -1.30 18.97 -2.86
CA LYS A 75 -2.54 18.59 -3.54
C LYS A 75 -3.40 17.69 -2.65
N TYR A 76 -2.77 16.74 -1.95
CA TYR A 76 -3.47 15.87 -1.01
C TYR A 76 -4.09 16.67 0.14
N VAL A 77 -3.31 17.58 0.73
CA VAL A 77 -3.79 18.43 1.85
C VAL A 77 -4.98 19.27 1.43
N ARG A 78 -4.94 19.90 0.25
CA ARG A 78 -6.07 20.73 -0.25
C ARG A 78 -7.36 19.94 -0.46
N GLU A 79 -7.28 18.69 -0.87
CA GLU A 79 -8.48 17.86 -1.00
C GLU A 79 -8.97 17.38 0.37
N TRP A 80 -8.06 17.08 1.30
CA TRP A 80 -8.41 16.76 2.68
C TRP A 80 -9.12 17.93 3.39
N GLU A 81 -8.66 19.18 3.20
CA GLU A 81 -9.32 20.39 3.70
C GLU A 81 -10.76 20.54 3.20
N LYS A 82 -11.09 19.99 2.04
CA LYS A 82 -12.46 19.94 1.51
C LYS A 82 -13.33 18.87 2.18
N GLY A 83 -12.76 18.06 3.08
CA GLY A 83 -13.47 17.05 3.86
C GLY A 83 -13.25 15.60 3.42
N TYR A 84 -12.44 15.35 2.36
CA TYR A 84 -12.13 13.97 1.98
C TYR A 84 -11.26 13.29 3.04
N LYS A 85 -11.74 12.17 3.60
CA LYS A 85 -11.01 11.39 4.60
C LYS A 85 -9.86 10.56 4.00
N ILE A 86 -9.92 10.29 2.70
CA ILE A 86 -8.92 9.55 1.95
C ILE A 86 -8.64 10.29 0.64
N VAL A 87 -7.37 10.61 0.39
CA VAL A 87 -6.91 11.18 -0.87
C VAL A 87 -5.77 10.33 -1.39
N ILE A 88 -5.93 9.71 -2.56
CA ILE A 88 -4.96 8.74 -3.08
C ILE A 88 -4.36 9.18 -4.41
N GLY A 89 -3.09 8.80 -4.60
CA GLY A 89 -2.41 8.97 -5.88
C GLY A 89 -2.68 7.82 -6.84
N ILE A 90 -3.17 8.13 -8.03
CA ILE A 90 -3.39 7.17 -9.10
C ILE A 90 -2.37 7.38 -10.21
N LYS A 91 -1.60 6.35 -10.47
CA LYS A 91 -0.57 6.36 -11.51
C LYS A 91 -1.19 6.30 -12.91
N THR A 92 -1.00 7.34 -13.72
CA THR A 92 -1.62 7.45 -15.05
C THR A 92 -0.82 6.80 -16.17
N SER A 93 0.50 6.67 -16.00
CA SER A 93 1.36 6.02 -16.99
C SER A 93 2.49 5.24 -16.33
N SER A 94 2.82 4.09 -16.90
CA SER A 94 4.07 3.40 -16.67
C SER A 94 4.65 2.94 -18.00
N LYS A 95 5.95 3.15 -18.20
CA LYS A 95 6.68 2.59 -19.34
C LYS A 95 6.88 1.07 -19.11
N GLU A 96 5.77 0.33 -19.14
CA GLU A 96 5.80 -1.12 -18.93
C GLU A 96 5.92 -1.87 -20.27
N ASN A 97 6.50 -3.07 -20.19
CA ASN A 97 6.49 -4.01 -21.31
C ASN A 97 5.04 -4.42 -21.63
N LYS A 98 4.65 -4.41 -22.90
CA LYS A 98 3.29 -4.75 -23.38
C LYS A 98 2.79 -6.09 -22.83
N MET A 99 3.66 -7.09 -22.69
CA MET A 99 3.30 -8.39 -22.13
C MET A 99 2.89 -8.29 -20.65
N MET A 100 3.63 -7.53 -19.84
CA MET A 100 3.30 -7.31 -18.43
C MET A 100 2.01 -6.52 -18.28
N TYR A 101 1.75 -5.56 -19.16
CA TYR A 101 0.48 -4.85 -19.21
C TYR A 101 -0.71 -5.77 -19.45
N HIS A 102 -0.61 -6.69 -20.43
CA HIS A 102 -1.69 -7.67 -20.70
C HIS A 102 -1.90 -8.63 -19.53
N LEU A 103 -0.81 -9.12 -18.93
CA LEU A 103 -0.91 -10.03 -17.78
C LEU A 103 -1.58 -9.35 -16.58
N ARG A 104 -1.24 -8.09 -16.33
CA ARG A 104 -1.85 -7.27 -15.28
C ARG A 104 -3.31 -6.97 -15.58
N SER A 105 -3.65 -6.63 -16.82
CA SER A 105 -5.03 -6.40 -17.24
C SER A 105 -5.90 -7.65 -17.08
N LEU A 106 -5.37 -8.84 -17.41
CA LEU A 106 -6.05 -10.11 -17.18
C LEU A 106 -6.26 -10.38 -15.68
N TYR A 107 -5.25 -10.13 -14.88
CA TYR A 107 -5.31 -10.23 -13.43
C TYR A 107 -6.42 -9.34 -12.85
N TYR A 108 -6.45 -8.04 -13.21
CA TYR A 108 -7.50 -7.13 -12.72
C TYR A 108 -8.90 -7.54 -13.20
N LYS A 109 -9.05 -8.00 -14.45
CA LYS A 109 -10.34 -8.52 -14.95
C LYS A 109 -10.81 -9.74 -14.17
N MET A 110 -9.88 -10.64 -13.83
CA MET A 110 -10.18 -11.82 -13.02
C MET A 110 -10.60 -11.42 -11.61
N ILE A 111 -9.83 -10.54 -10.95
CA ILE A 111 -10.15 -10.06 -9.61
C ILE A 111 -11.49 -9.34 -9.60
N LYS A 112 -11.74 -8.42 -10.54
CA LYS A 112 -13.01 -7.68 -10.65
C LYS A 112 -14.22 -8.60 -10.77
N LYS A 113 -14.05 -9.77 -11.44
CA LYS A 113 -15.15 -10.75 -11.60
C LYS A 113 -15.42 -11.54 -10.32
N PHE A 114 -14.43 -11.69 -9.46
CA PHE A 114 -14.44 -12.69 -8.38
C PHE A 114 -14.21 -12.12 -6.99
N SER A 115 -13.84 -10.86 -6.88
CA SER A 115 -13.72 -10.15 -5.61
C SER A 115 -15.02 -9.47 -5.26
N ASP A 116 -15.40 -9.56 -4.00
CA ASP A 116 -16.51 -8.78 -3.44
C ASP A 116 -16.12 -7.28 -3.27
N VAL A 117 -14.83 -6.95 -3.44
CA VAL A 117 -14.26 -5.60 -3.31
C VAL A 117 -13.67 -5.14 -4.64
N GLU A 118 -14.12 -3.99 -5.13
CA GLU A 118 -13.55 -3.38 -6.34
C GLU A 118 -12.17 -2.80 -6.04
N GLN A 119 -11.13 -3.51 -6.50
CA GLN A 119 -9.76 -3.04 -6.30
C GLN A 119 -9.48 -1.76 -7.09
N ILE A 120 -8.77 -0.84 -6.44
CA ILE A 120 -8.40 0.45 -7.04
C ILE A 120 -7.22 0.23 -7.98
N GLU A 121 -7.48 0.35 -9.28
CA GLU A 121 -6.44 0.18 -10.30
C GLU A 121 -5.37 1.28 -10.18
N HIS A 122 -4.11 0.92 -10.42
CA HIS A 122 -2.95 1.84 -10.41
C HIS A 122 -2.69 2.57 -9.07
N PHE A 123 -3.35 2.18 -7.99
CA PHE A 123 -3.08 2.68 -6.67
C PHE A 123 -1.86 1.98 -6.06
N THR A 124 -0.84 2.75 -5.66
CA THR A 124 0.42 2.22 -5.11
C THR A 124 0.47 2.17 -3.58
N GLY A 125 -0.49 2.80 -2.91
CA GLY A 125 -0.51 3.01 -1.46
C GLY A 125 -0.06 4.41 -1.06
N SER A 126 0.40 5.23 -2.01
CA SER A 126 0.71 6.65 -1.77
C SER A 126 -0.58 7.45 -1.65
N GLY A 127 -0.71 8.23 -0.59
CA GLY A 127 -1.90 9.03 -0.35
C GLY A 127 -1.94 9.65 1.03
N LEU A 128 -2.97 10.44 1.28
CA LEU A 128 -3.30 11.04 2.55
C LEU A 128 -4.46 10.30 3.20
N TYR A 129 -4.31 10.03 4.47
CA TYR A 129 -5.28 9.35 5.34
C TYR A 129 -5.58 10.23 6.55
N ASP A 130 -6.84 10.59 6.72
CA ASP A 130 -7.32 11.34 7.88
C ASP A 130 -7.13 10.54 9.18
N LYS A 131 -6.98 11.23 10.32
CA LYS A 131 -6.78 10.60 11.62
C LYS A 131 -7.88 9.59 11.99
N ASP A 132 -9.14 9.90 11.63
CA ASP A 132 -10.25 8.99 11.93
C ASP A 132 -10.11 7.69 11.16
N PHE A 133 -9.69 7.76 9.88
CA PHE A 133 -9.39 6.57 9.10
C PHE A 133 -8.17 5.81 9.65
N VAL A 134 -7.11 6.52 10.04
CA VAL A 134 -5.94 5.89 10.69
C VAL A 134 -6.35 5.20 12.00
N GLN A 135 -7.30 5.76 12.75
CA GLN A 135 -7.83 5.12 13.94
C GLN A 135 -8.58 3.83 13.61
N VAL A 136 -9.38 3.82 12.55
CA VAL A 136 -10.02 2.57 12.06
C VAL A 136 -8.96 1.53 11.71
N LEU A 137 -7.87 1.91 11.04
CA LEU A 137 -6.76 0.97 10.76
C LEU A 137 -6.14 0.38 12.04
N ARG A 138 -5.99 1.18 13.11
CA ARG A 138 -5.50 0.69 14.42
C ARG A 138 -6.46 -0.31 15.04
N ASP A 139 -7.76 -0.06 14.94
CA ASP A 139 -8.80 -0.90 15.55
C ASP A 139 -9.01 -2.22 14.81
N LEU A 140 -8.73 -2.26 13.51
CA LEU A 140 -8.77 -3.49 12.71
C LEU A 140 -7.80 -4.56 13.20
N LYS A 141 -6.64 -4.17 13.75
CA LYS A 141 -5.59 -5.09 14.27
C LYS A 141 -5.24 -6.19 13.29
N ASP A 142 -5.23 -5.87 12.00
CA ASP A 142 -4.96 -6.84 10.93
C ASP A 142 -3.51 -7.34 11.00
N PRO A 143 -3.25 -8.64 11.17
CA PRO A 143 -1.91 -9.20 11.25
C PRO A 143 -1.19 -9.25 9.90
N THR A 144 -1.94 -9.19 8.78
CA THR A 144 -1.40 -9.25 7.41
C THR A 144 -1.98 -8.16 6.53
N PRO A 145 -1.77 -6.89 6.91
CA PRO A 145 -2.48 -5.77 6.31
C PRO A 145 -2.12 -5.56 4.83
N PHE A 146 -3.13 -5.36 4.02
CA PHE A 146 -3.00 -4.95 2.63
C PHE A 146 -3.73 -3.61 2.44
N LEU A 147 -3.06 -2.51 2.78
CA LEU A 147 -3.66 -1.17 2.83
C LEU A 147 -4.51 -0.82 1.60
N ARG A 148 -4.05 -1.20 0.40
CA ARG A 148 -4.77 -0.93 -0.86
C ARG A 148 -6.13 -1.60 -0.91
N GLY A 149 -6.22 -2.81 -0.40
CA GLY A 149 -7.48 -3.53 -0.29
C GLY A 149 -8.37 -2.99 0.83
N ILE A 150 -7.79 -2.67 1.98
CA ILE A 150 -8.53 -2.07 3.12
C ILE A 150 -9.18 -0.74 2.70
N VAL A 151 -8.45 0.13 1.98
CA VAL A 151 -9.00 1.39 1.44
C VAL A 151 -10.18 1.15 0.50
N ALA A 152 -10.12 0.10 -0.31
CA ALA A 152 -11.21 -0.27 -1.21
C ALA A 152 -12.40 -0.88 -0.47
N GLU A 153 -12.15 -1.77 0.51
CA GLU A 153 -13.16 -2.53 1.23
C GLU A 153 -14.00 -1.67 2.17
N LEU A 154 -13.37 -0.73 2.88
CA LEU A 154 -14.07 0.13 3.84
C LEU A 154 -15.00 1.15 3.18
N GLY A 155 -14.90 1.36 1.87
CA GLY A 155 -15.86 2.14 1.10
C GLY A 155 -15.96 3.61 1.46
N TYR A 156 -14.96 4.19 2.12
CA TYR A 156 -14.92 5.63 2.36
C TYR A 156 -14.91 6.40 1.05
N GLU A 157 -15.62 7.54 1.01
CA GLU A 157 -15.48 8.48 -0.09
C GLU A 157 -14.02 8.93 -0.19
N ARG A 158 -13.46 8.78 -1.39
CA ARG A 158 -12.05 9.10 -1.64
C ARG A 158 -11.89 10.03 -2.81
N LYS A 159 -10.86 10.84 -2.76
CA LYS A 159 -10.41 11.65 -3.88
C LYS A 159 -9.21 10.99 -4.55
N GLU A 160 -9.28 10.84 -5.85
CA GLU A 160 -8.20 10.30 -6.67
C GLU A 160 -7.45 11.43 -7.37
N ILE A 161 -6.12 11.48 -7.22
CA ILE A 161 -5.26 12.47 -7.86
C ILE A 161 -4.36 11.74 -8.86
N PRO A 162 -4.55 11.95 -10.15
CA PRO A 162 -3.70 11.34 -11.16
C PRO A 162 -2.30 11.96 -11.14
N TYR A 163 -1.27 11.12 -11.29
CA TYR A 163 0.10 11.56 -11.42
C TYR A 163 0.92 10.66 -12.34
N GLU A 164 1.96 11.22 -12.94
CA GLU A 164 2.96 10.47 -13.68
C GLU A 164 4.07 10.02 -12.73
N GLN A 165 4.31 8.72 -12.68
CA GLN A 165 5.36 8.18 -11.84
C GLN A 165 6.74 8.42 -12.45
N PRO A 166 7.63 9.20 -11.80
CA PRO A 166 9.01 9.39 -12.27
C PRO A 166 9.79 8.07 -12.26
N GLN A 167 10.86 8.03 -13.03
CA GLN A 167 11.82 6.93 -12.91
C GLN A 167 12.55 7.03 -11.56
N ARG A 168 12.81 5.87 -10.96
CA ARG A 168 13.61 5.78 -9.75
C ARG A 168 14.98 6.43 -9.97
N ARG A 169 15.37 7.31 -9.06
CA ARG A 169 16.66 8.03 -9.18
C ARG A 169 17.85 7.19 -8.73
N ALA A 170 17.65 6.28 -7.79
CA ALA A 170 18.71 5.44 -7.24
C ALA A 170 18.16 4.08 -6.77
N GLY A 171 19.07 3.10 -6.61
CA GLY A 171 18.75 1.75 -6.15
C GLY A 171 18.17 0.85 -7.23
N LYS A 172 18.05 -0.44 -6.90
CA LYS A 172 17.43 -1.46 -7.77
C LYS A 172 16.11 -1.91 -7.15
N THR A 173 15.16 -2.31 -8.00
CA THR A 173 13.93 -2.91 -7.51
C THR A 173 14.24 -4.26 -6.85
N HIS A 174 13.66 -4.48 -5.67
CA HIS A 174 13.69 -5.78 -5.00
C HIS A 174 12.51 -6.67 -5.43
N ASN A 175 11.59 -6.14 -6.24
CA ASN A 175 10.46 -6.91 -6.76
C ASN A 175 10.95 -7.88 -7.84
N ASN A 176 10.74 -9.16 -7.60
CA ASN A 176 10.94 -10.26 -8.53
C ASN A 176 9.58 -10.95 -8.80
N PHE A 177 9.58 -11.97 -9.64
CA PHE A 177 8.36 -12.70 -9.99
C PHE A 177 7.67 -13.27 -8.74
N PHE A 178 8.42 -13.84 -7.80
CA PHE A 178 7.86 -14.44 -6.58
C PHE A 178 7.24 -13.38 -5.66
N THR A 179 7.90 -12.25 -5.46
CA THR A 179 7.34 -11.17 -4.63
C THR A 179 6.07 -10.55 -5.23
N LEU A 180 5.99 -10.47 -6.57
CA LEU A 180 4.78 -10.03 -7.25
C LEU A 180 3.67 -11.08 -7.19
N PHE A 181 4.03 -12.35 -7.29
CA PHE A 181 3.11 -13.47 -7.14
C PHE A 181 2.54 -13.52 -5.71
N ASP A 182 3.40 -13.42 -4.69
CA ASP A 182 2.98 -13.38 -3.28
C ASP A 182 2.03 -12.19 -3.00
N ALA A 183 2.33 -11.02 -3.57
CA ALA A 183 1.45 -9.86 -3.47
C ALA A 183 0.08 -10.08 -4.13
N ALA A 184 0.06 -10.75 -5.29
CA ALA A 184 -1.16 -11.11 -5.98
C ALA A 184 -1.96 -12.16 -5.18
N MET A 185 -1.28 -13.17 -4.64
CA MET A 185 -1.90 -14.20 -3.79
C MET A 185 -2.47 -13.61 -2.51
N LEU A 186 -1.73 -12.71 -1.84
CA LEU A 186 -2.24 -11.98 -0.68
C LEU A 186 -3.54 -11.24 -1.02
N SER A 187 -3.56 -10.51 -2.13
CA SER A 187 -4.76 -9.82 -2.58
C SER A 187 -5.93 -10.76 -2.88
N ILE A 188 -5.67 -11.89 -3.56
CA ILE A 188 -6.70 -12.88 -3.90
C ILE A 188 -7.26 -13.53 -2.63
N THR A 189 -6.40 -13.97 -1.73
CA THR A 189 -6.85 -14.70 -0.52
C THR A 189 -7.55 -13.81 0.48
N SER A 190 -7.14 -12.54 0.60
CA SER A 190 -7.77 -11.59 1.52
C SER A 190 -9.14 -11.10 1.03
N TYR A 191 -9.31 -10.92 -0.29
CA TYR A 191 -10.50 -10.25 -0.85
C TYR A 191 -11.35 -11.11 -1.78
N THR A 192 -11.07 -12.42 -1.90
CA THR A 192 -11.90 -13.34 -2.69
C THR A 192 -12.12 -14.67 -1.97
N LYS A 193 -13.30 -15.24 -2.17
CA LYS A 193 -13.65 -16.58 -1.65
C LYS A 193 -13.40 -17.70 -2.67
N ILE A 194 -12.77 -17.39 -3.81
CA ILE A 194 -12.59 -18.35 -4.91
C ILE A 194 -11.77 -19.54 -4.50
N GLY A 195 -10.64 -19.33 -3.84
CA GLY A 195 -9.76 -20.42 -3.41
C GLY A 195 -10.53 -21.43 -2.57
N LEU A 196 -11.28 -20.96 -1.56
CA LEU A 196 -12.12 -21.80 -0.72
C LEU A 196 -13.22 -22.52 -1.50
N ARG A 197 -13.94 -21.81 -2.37
CA ARG A 197 -15.01 -22.39 -3.21
C ARG A 197 -14.47 -23.48 -4.13
N LEU A 198 -13.34 -23.25 -4.78
CA LEU A 198 -12.69 -24.26 -5.63
C LEU A 198 -12.26 -25.49 -4.85
N CYS A 199 -11.58 -25.31 -3.71
CA CYS A 199 -11.20 -26.42 -2.84
C CYS A 199 -12.43 -27.24 -2.38
N THR A 200 -13.51 -26.56 -1.99
CA THR A 200 -14.75 -27.23 -1.58
C THR A 200 -15.40 -28.03 -2.71
N ILE A 201 -15.50 -27.43 -3.90
CA ILE A 201 -16.10 -28.10 -5.07
C ILE A 201 -15.25 -29.31 -5.49
N ILE A 202 -13.92 -29.13 -5.60
CA ILE A 202 -13.00 -30.19 -5.98
C ILE A 202 -13.05 -31.32 -4.94
N GLY A 203 -13.01 -30.98 -3.65
CA GLY A 203 -13.11 -31.98 -2.58
C GLY A 203 -14.43 -32.74 -2.60
N ALA A 204 -15.56 -32.06 -2.86
CA ALA A 204 -16.86 -32.72 -2.99
C ALA A 204 -16.92 -33.68 -4.18
N ILE A 205 -16.34 -33.29 -5.34
CA ILE A 205 -16.26 -34.15 -6.53
C ILE A 205 -15.44 -35.41 -6.24
N PHE A 206 -14.22 -35.24 -5.68
CA PHE A 206 -13.37 -36.39 -5.33
C PHE A 206 -14.01 -37.30 -4.27
N SER A 207 -14.71 -36.72 -3.28
CA SER A 207 -15.44 -37.48 -2.31
C SER A 207 -16.57 -38.30 -2.95
N ALA A 208 -17.36 -37.71 -3.84
CA ALA A 208 -18.42 -38.40 -4.56
C ALA A 208 -17.90 -39.57 -5.42
N ILE A 209 -16.78 -39.36 -6.13
CA ILE A 209 -16.13 -40.40 -6.94
C ILE A 209 -15.60 -41.54 -6.06
N GLY A 210 -15.08 -41.22 -4.87
CA GLY A 210 -14.53 -42.23 -3.96
C GLY A 210 -15.60 -43.06 -3.21
N PHE A 211 -16.88 -42.65 -3.26
CA PHE A 211 -18.02 -43.40 -2.71
C PHE A 211 -18.67 -44.34 -3.73
N ILE A 212 -18.30 -44.29 -5.00
CA ILE A 212 -18.71 -45.19 -6.08
C ILE A 212 -17.65 -46.29 -6.30
#